data_3e9e3b91df85d64886441a96d5f61720
#
_entry.id   3e9e3b91df85d64886441a96d5f61720
#
_cell.length_a   1.000
_cell.length_b   1.000
_cell.length_c   1.000
_cell.angle_alpha   90.00
_cell.angle_beta   90.00
_cell.angle_gamma   90.00
#
_symmetry.space_group_name_H-M   'P 1'
#
loop_
_entity.id
_entity.type
_entity.pdbx_description
1 polymer ?
#
loop_
_entity_poly.entity_id
_entity_poly.type
_entity_poly.pdbx_seq_one_letter_code
_entity_poly.pdbx_strand_id
1 'polypeptide(L)'
;MATGTTTTTTRVLRLRLKDRHARALRELAYHVNQVWNFCNALGAQIFERERRFASAYELDRYTAGATKEGLPLHSQTVQAISAELVTRRKQFRKVKLRWRVSGGSRRSLGWIPFKASAIRYRNGQV
;
A
#
# COMPACT_ATOMS: atom_id res chain seq x y z
N MET A 1 -39.07 1.15 7.49
CA MET A 1 -38.20 1.74 6.47
C MET A 1 -36.94 0.88 6.34
N ALA A 2 -36.86 0.12 5.27
CA ALA A 2 -35.69 -0.72 5.06
C ALA A 2 -34.56 0.14 4.55
N THR A 3 -33.56 0.37 5.35
CA THR A 3 -32.32 0.86 4.88
C THR A 3 -31.56 -0.33 4.30
N GLY A 4 -31.30 -0.29 3.00
CA GLY A 4 -30.44 -1.29 2.40
C GLY A 4 -29.06 -1.27 3.06
N THR A 5 -28.81 -2.24 3.91
CA THR A 5 -27.47 -2.48 4.41
C THR A 5 -26.67 -3.15 3.31
N THR A 6 -25.68 -2.43 2.78
CA THR A 6 -24.72 -3.02 1.86
C THR A 6 -23.79 -3.91 2.66
N THR A 7 -23.96 -5.22 2.53
CA THR A 7 -23.05 -6.18 3.14
C THR A 7 -21.86 -6.36 2.21
N THR A 8 -20.68 -5.97 2.67
CA THR A 8 -19.44 -6.22 1.93
C THR A 8 -18.84 -7.53 2.42
N THR A 9 -18.71 -8.49 1.52
CA THR A 9 -18.08 -9.77 1.82
C THR A 9 -16.67 -9.77 1.24
N THR A 10 -15.69 -9.97 2.10
CA THR A 10 -14.29 -10.11 1.66
C THR A 10 -13.95 -11.57 1.53
N ARG A 11 -13.45 -11.96 0.36
CA ARG A 11 -12.98 -13.32 0.11
C ARG A 11 -11.48 -13.31 -0.13
N VAL A 12 -10.78 -14.26 0.48
CA VAL A 12 -9.36 -14.47 0.25
C VAL A 12 -9.18 -15.68 -0.63
N LEU A 13 -8.54 -15.49 -1.78
CA LEU A 13 -8.19 -16.57 -2.69
C LEU A 13 -6.70 -16.84 -2.58
N ARG A 14 -6.33 -18.12 -2.42
CA ARG A 14 -4.93 -18.52 -2.48
C ARG A 14 -4.61 -19.04 -3.86
N LEU A 15 -3.68 -18.37 -4.52
CA LEU A 15 -3.26 -18.72 -5.87
C LEU A 15 -1.78 -19.11 -5.85
N ARG A 16 -1.46 -20.16 -6.61
CA ARG A 16 -0.07 -20.52 -6.83
C ARG A 16 0.46 -19.77 -8.04
N LEU A 17 1.53 -19.02 -7.83
CA LEU A 17 2.17 -18.26 -8.89
C LEU A 17 3.21 -19.11 -9.60
N LYS A 18 3.36 -18.87 -10.92
CA LYS A 18 4.46 -19.46 -11.67
C LYS A 18 5.77 -18.80 -11.25
N ASP A 19 6.85 -19.57 -11.22
CA ASP A 19 8.16 -19.08 -10.79
C ASP A 19 8.64 -17.88 -11.59
N ARG A 20 8.32 -17.82 -12.89
CA ARG A 20 8.67 -16.69 -13.76
C ARG A 20 8.05 -15.36 -13.30
N HIS A 21 6.93 -15.40 -12.58
CA HIS A 21 6.26 -14.21 -12.07
C HIS A 21 6.72 -13.83 -10.66
N ALA A 22 7.26 -14.78 -9.91
CA ALA A 22 7.64 -14.56 -8.52
C ALA A 22 8.71 -13.49 -8.38
N ARG A 23 9.69 -13.47 -9.28
CA ARG A 23 10.77 -12.47 -9.26
C ARG A 23 10.24 -11.06 -9.48
N ALA A 24 9.40 -10.88 -10.49
CA ALA A 24 8.81 -9.57 -10.78
C ALA A 24 7.96 -9.07 -9.62
N LEU A 25 7.19 -9.96 -8.99
CA LEU A 25 6.35 -9.61 -7.83
C LEU A 25 7.19 -9.26 -6.60
N ARG A 26 8.32 -9.94 -6.38
CA ARG A 26 9.23 -9.57 -5.30
C ARG A 26 9.84 -8.19 -5.49
N GLU A 27 10.19 -7.84 -6.72
CA GLU A 27 10.69 -6.50 -7.05
C GLU A 27 9.64 -5.43 -6.79
N LEU A 28 8.39 -5.68 -7.19
CA LEU A 28 7.28 -4.76 -6.89
C LEU A 28 7.07 -4.63 -5.38
N ALA A 29 7.10 -5.73 -4.65
CA ALA A 29 6.94 -5.72 -3.20
C ALA A 29 8.07 -4.95 -2.50
N TYR A 30 9.28 -5.03 -3.02
CA TYR A 30 10.41 -4.22 -2.54
C TYR A 30 10.10 -2.72 -2.68
N HIS A 31 9.64 -2.30 -3.85
CA HIS A 31 9.30 -0.90 -4.08
C HIS A 31 8.10 -0.45 -3.22
N VAL A 32 7.14 -1.33 -3.00
CA VAL A 32 6.02 -1.04 -2.07
C VAL A 32 6.56 -0.75 -0.67
N ASN A 33 7.50 -1.56 -0.18
CA ASN A 33 8.11 -1.33 1.12
C ASN A 33 8.85 0.02 1.18
N GLN A 34 9.54 0.39 0.11
CA GLN A 34 10.23 1.69 0.04
C GLN A 34 9.24 2.85 0.13
N VAL A 35 8.14 2.79 -0.61
CA VAL A 35 7.10 3.83 -0.57
C VAL A 35 6.45 3.88 0.82
N TRP A 36 6.13 2.72 1.39
CA TRP A 36 5.57 2.66 2.74
C TRP A 36 6.47 3.35 3.76
N ASN A 37 7.74 3.00 3.76
CA ASN A 37 8.71 3.54 4.70
C ASN A 37 8.90 5.04 4.52
N PHE A 38 8.94 5.50 3.28
CA PHE A 38 9.01 6.94 2.96
C PHE A 38 7.80 7.69 3.51
N CYS A 39 6.60 7.20 3.22
CA CYS A 39 5.36 7.83 3.69
C CYS A 39 5.26 7.78 5.21
N ASN A 40 5.70 6.69 5.83
CA ASN A 40 5.71 6.54 7.28
C ASN A 40 6.62 7.58 7.94
N ALA A 41 7.83 7.74 7.43
CA ALA A 41 8.78 8.74 7.92
C ALA A 41 8.28 10.17 7.68
N LEU A 42 7.76 10.44 6.48
CA LEU A 42 7.23 11.76 6.13
C LEU A 42 6.06 12.15 7.04
N GLY A 43 5.13 11.24 7.26
CA GLY A 43 4.00 11.51 8.15
C GLY A 43 4.41 11.73 9.60
N ALA A 44 5.47 11.06 10.06
CA ALA A 44 6.03 11.30 11.38
C ALA A 44 6.63 12.71 11.49
N GLN A 45 7.32 13.16 10.43
CA GLN A 45 7.84 14.54 10.37
C GLN A 45 6.74 15.58 10.39
N ILE A 46 5.66 15.35 9.65
CA ILE A 46 4.50 16.26 9.63
C ILE A 46 3.87 16.34 11.02
N PHE A 47 3.69 15.21 11.68
CA PHE A 47 3.15 15.19 13.04
C PHE A 47 4.06 15.95 14.03
N GLU A 48 5.36 15.78 13.92
CA GLU A 48 6.32 16.47 14.80
C GLU A 48 6.24 17.99 14.63
N ARG A 49 6.10 18.47 13.40
CA ARG A 49 6.02 19.92 13.11
C ARG A 49 4.65 20.51 13.40
N GLU A 50 3.58 19.82 13.07
CA GLU A 50 2.23 20.37 13.02
C GLU A 50 1.26 19.73 14.00
N ARG A 51 1.69 18.68 14.72
CA ARG A 51 0.89 17.95 15.72
C ARG A 51 -0.44 17.42 15.17
N ARG A 52 -0.44 17.01 13.91
CA ARG A 52 -1.58 16.40 13.24
C ARG A 52 -1.13 15.24 12.36
N PHE A 53 -2.02 14.30 12.13
CA PHE A 53 -1.75 13.22 11.18
C PHE A 53 -1.91 13.72 9.75
N ALA A 54 -0.95 13.37 8.88
CA ALA A 54 -1.05 13.64 7.45
C ALA A 54 -2.20 12.86 6.83
N SER A 55 -2.92 13.49 5.91
CA SER A 55 -3.94 12.80 5.12
C SER A 55 -3.28 11.99 3.99
N ALA A 56 -4.04 11.02 3.45
CA ALA A 56 -3.58 10.27 2.28
C ALA A 56 -3.30 11.19 1.09
N TYR A 57 -4.13 12.21 0.90
CA TYR A 57 -3.95 13.19 -0.17
C TYR A 57 -2.61 13.93 -0.03
N GLU A 58 -2.26 14.35 1.18
CA GLU A 58 -0.97 15.02 1.41
C GLU A 58 0.21 14.11 1.07
N LEU A 59 0.17 12.85 1.51
CA LEU A 59 1.22 11.88 1.20
C LEU A 59 1.30 11.64 -0.31
N ASP A 60 0.17 11.56 -1.00
CA ASP A 60 0.12 11.39 -2.44
C ASP A 60 0.79 12.54 -3.18
N ARG A 61 0.66 13.76 -2.69
CA ARG A 61 1.33 14.91 -3.30
C ARG A 61 2.84 14.79 -3.28
N TYR A 62 3.41 14.25 -2.20
CA TYR A 62 4.85 14.05 -2.10
C TYR A 62 5.34 12.88 -2.96
N THR A 63 4.51 11.88 -3.19
CA THR A 63 4.88 10.70 -3.96
C THR A 63 4.55 10.80 -5.46
N ALA A 64 3.74 11.77 -5.86
CA ALA A 64 3.27 11.89 -7.24
C ALA A 64 4.41 12.02 -8.26
N GLY A 65 5.51 12.69 -7.90
CA GLY A 65 6.66 12.83 -8.77
C GLY A 65 7.45 11.53 -8.98
N ALA A 66 7.44 10.63 -8.01
CA ALA A 66 8.24 9.42 -8.05
C ALA A 66 7.85 8.49 -9.20
N THR A 67 6.58 8.37 -9.51
CA THR A 67 6.11 7.56 -10.64
C THR A 67 6.60 8.12 -11.97
N LYS A 68 6.63 9.44 -12.10
CA LYS A 68 7.16 10.12 -13.29
C LYS A 68 8.67 9.98 -13.41
N GLU A 69 9.37 9.83 -12.30
CA GLU A 69 10.83 9.68 -12.25
C GLU A 69 11.29 8.23 -12.41
N GLY A 70 10.38 7.31 -12.68
CA GLY A 70 10.71 5.93 -12.99
C GLY A 70 10.46 4.92 -11.90
N LEU A 71 9.72 5.27 -10.85
CA LEU A 71 9.28 4.28 -9.86
C LEU A 71 8.43 3.21 -10.55
N PRO A 72 8.81 1.93 -10.50
CA PRO A 72 8.14 0.87 -11.25
C PRO A 72 6.86 0.39 -10.54
N LEU A 73 6.04 1.31 -10.06
CA LEU A 73 4.74 1.05 -9.45
C LEU A 73 3.67 1.86 -10.14
N HIS A 74 2.52 1.27 -10.31
CA HIS A 74 1.36 1.97 -10.83
C HIS A 74 0.93 3.07 -9.84
N SER A 75 0.50 4.22 -10.34
CA SER A 75 0.10 5.35 -9.49
C SER A 75 -1.02 4.99 -8.52
N GLN A 76 -1.96 4.14 -8.92
CA GLN A 76 -3.03 3.67 -8.04
C GLN A 76 -2.49 2.80 -6.91
N THR A 77 -1.43 2.01 -7.15
CA THR A 77 -0.77 1.24 -6.10
C THR A 77 -0.12 2.17 -5.08
N VAL A 78 0.57 3.20 -5.52
CA VAL A 78 1.17 4.20 -4.64
C VAL A 78 0.11 4.89 -3.78
N GLN A 79 -1.01 5.30 -4.39
CA GLN A 79 -2.13 5.90 -3.67
C GLN A 79 -2.75 4.93 -2.65
N ALA A 80 -2.85 3.65 -2.99
CA ALA A 80 -3.37 2.63 -2.08
C ALA A 80 -2.45 2.43 -0.87
N ILE A 81 -1.14 2.54 -1.06
CA ILE A 81 -0.17 2.47 0.05
C ILE A 81 -0.40 3.63 1.02
N SER A 82 -0.52 4.85 0.52
CA SER A 82 -0.78 6.03 1.35
C SER A 82 -2.09 5.91 2.13
N ALA A 83 -3.14 5.44 1.48
CA ALA A 83 -4.45 5.26 2.10
C ALA A 83 -4.39 4.23 3.23
N GLU A 84 -3.72 3.10 3.01
CA GLU A 84 -3.57 2.06 4.03
C GLU A 84 -2.75 2.54 5.22
N LEU A 85 -1.68 3.27 4.97
CA LEU A 85 -0.84 3.83 6.02
C LEU A 85 -1.65 4.77 6.93
N VAL A 86 -2.44 5.65 6.34
CA VAL A 86 -3.29 6.60 7.09
C VAL A 86 -4.33 5.84 7.91
N THR A 87 -4.96 4.84 7.32
CA THR A 87 -5.95 4.01 8.00
C THR A 87 -5.34 3.32 9.23
N ARG A 88 -4.17 2.73 9.08
CA ARG A 88 -3.50 2.02 10.17
C ARG A 88 -3.04 2.96 11.27
N ARG A 89 -2.56 4.15 10.93
CA ARG A 89 -2.20 5.15 11.93
C ARG A 89 -3.38 5.53 12.82
N LYS A 90 -4.52 5.78 12.22
CA LYS A 90 -5.75 6.10 12.95
C LYS A 90 -6.20 4.94 13.81
N GLN A 91 -6.12 3.72 13.27
CA GLN A 91 -6.53 2.50 13.97
C GLN A 91 -5.69 2.25 15.22
N PHE A 92 -4.38 2.37 15.10
CA PHE A 92 -3.44 2.09 16.18
C PHE A 92 -3.02 3.32 16.96
N ARG A 93 -3.43 4.51 16.55
CA ARG A 93 -3.07 5.80 17.17
C ARG A 93 -1.56 5.97 17.34
N LYS A 94 -0.79 5.54 16.33
CA LYS A 94 0.66 5.65 16.33
C LYS A 94 1.13 6.66 15.30
N VAL A 95 2.04 7.52 15.70
CA VAL A 95 2.68 8.49 14.81
C VAL A 95 3.56 7.79 13.78
N LYS A 96 4.28 6.76 14.21
CA LYS A 96 5.18 6.01 13.35
C LYS A 96 4.85 4.52 13.45
N LEU A 97 4.54 3.92 12.31
CA LEU A 97 4.28 2.49 12.23
C LEU A 97 5.58 1.71 12.06
N ARG A 98 5.47 0.38 12.19
CA ARG A 98 6.62 -0.49 12.02
C ARG A 98 7.21 -0.34 10.63
N TRP A 99 8.54 -0.26 10.60
CA TRP A 99 9.30 -0.20 9.35
C TRP A 99 9.19 -1.52 8.59
N ARG A 100 9.02 -1.47 7.28
CA ARG A 100 8.94 -2.66 6.45
C ARG A 100 10.31 -3.00 5.88
N VAL A 101 10.71 -4.24 6.07
CA VAL A 101 11.99 -4.77 5.65
C VAL A 101 11.77 -5.86 4.61
N SER A 102 12.55 -5.82 3.52
CA SER A 102 12.40 -6.76 2.42
C SER A 102 13.23 -8.03 2.57
N GLY A 103 14.19 -8.06 3.48
CA GLY A 103 15.05 -9.21 3.70
C GLY A 103 15.24 -9.56 5.16
N GLY A 104 15.84 -10.74 5.42
CA GLY A 104 16.14 -11.20 6.76
C GLY A 104 14.96 -11.90 7.45
N SER A 105 15.15 -12.27 8.72
CA SER A 105 14.16 -13.00 9.52
C SER A 105 12.91 -12.16 9.85
N ARG A 106 13.02 -10.85 9.84
CA ARG A 106 11.91 -9.93 10.12
C ARG A 106 11.31 -9.31 8.87
N ARG A 107 11.54 -9.92 7.71
CA ARG A 107 11.02 -9.41 6.45
C ARG A 107 9.49 -9.31 6.47
N SER A 108 8.99 -8.26 5.87
CA SER A 108 7.55 -8.10 5.66
C SER A 108 7.08 -9.10 4.61
N LEU A 109 5.88 -9.62 4.78
CA LEU A 109 5.24 -10.41 3.74
C LEU A 109 5.04 -9.54 2.50
N GLY A 110 5.19 -10.15 1.32
CA GLY A 110 4.97 -9.42 0.08
C GLY A 110 3.53 -8.90 0.01
N TRP A 111 3.41 -7.60 -0.23
CA TRP A 111 2.11 -6.95 -0.33
C TRP A 111 2.16 -5.92 -1.43
N ILE A 112 1.26 -6.04 -2.39
CA ILE A 112 1.16 -5.13 -3.53
C ILE A 112 -0.32 -4.77 -3.65
N PRO A 113 -0.72 -3.58 -3.17
CA PRO A 113 -2.12 -3.18 -3.24
C PRO A 113 -2.50 -2.70 -4.64
N PHE A 114 -3.70 -3.08 -5.06
CA PHE A 114 -4.32 -2.60 -6.29
C PHE A 114 -5.73 -2.17 -6.00
N LYS A 115 -6.18 -1.11 -6.67
CA LYS A 115 -7.60 -0.77 -6.67
C LYS A 115 -8.36 -1.78 -7.54
N ALA A 116 -9.61 -2.04 -7.21
CA ALA A 116 -10.42 -3.01 -7.94
C ALA A 116 -10.47 -2.73 -9.44
N SER A 117 -10.45 -1.46 -9.84
CA SER A 117 -10.45 -1.04 -11.25
C SER A 117 -9.18 -1.43 -12.00
N ALA A 118 -8.08 -1.71 -11.29
CA ALA A 118 -6.80 -2.08 -11.88
C ALA A 118 -6.61 -3.59 -12.00
N ILE A 119 -7.52 -4.39 -11.44
CA ILE A 119 -7.43 -5.85 -11.44
C ILE A 119 -8.51 -6.41 -12.36
N ARG A 120 -8.10 -7.29 -13.27
CA ARG A 120 -9.02 -8.03 -14.12
C ARG A 120 -8.81 -9.52 -13.93
N TYR A 121 -9.91 -10.24 -13.75
CA TYR A 121 -9.91 -11.70 -13.72
C TYR A 121 -10.61 -12.20 -14.98
N ARG A 122 -9.92 -12.99 -15.76
CA ARG A 122 -10.47 -13.51 -17.01
C ARG A 122 -9.92 -14.92 -17.26
N ASN A 123 -10.82 -15.88 -17.45
CA ASN A 123 -10.48 -17.27 -17.77
C ASN A 123 -9.45 -17.88 -16.81
N GLY A 124 -9.60 -17.65 -15.50
CA GLY A 124 -8.69 -18.17 -14.49
C GLY A 124 -7.38 -17.38 -14.35
N GLN A 125 -7.24 -16.23 -15.02
CA GLN A 125 -6.06 -15.36 -14.96
C GLN A 125 -6.41 -14.00 -14.34
N VAL A 126 -5.49 -13.48 -13.59
CA VAL A 126 -5.60 -12.15 -12.97
C VAL A 126 -4.85 -11.11 -13.81
#